data_f806a11184fc49b7e4ed5f941e956086
#
_entry.id   f806a11184fc49b7e4ed5f941e956086
#
_cell.length_a   1.000
_cell.length_b   1.000
_cell.length_c   1.000
_cell.angle_alpha   90.00
_cell.angle_beta   90.00
_cell.angle_gamma   90.00
#
_symmetry.space_group_name_H-M   'P 1'
#
loop_
_entity.id
_entity.type
_entity.pdbx_description
1 polymer ?
#
loop_
_entity_poly.entity_id
_entity_poly.type
_entity_poly.pdbx_seq_one_letter_code
_entity_poly.pdbx_strand_id
1 'polypeptide(L)'
;LLKDYDLSIDGNLSINTKSEFYYFQGRASGELLDFNASISYKDKNLAYKIEDLNIRNITEIFKRVNKRIELPQSLNLWVAYRAKGEFYHLDYLQGFIDFTKDNYYLDNISASGYVNNVKVRLDDKMNAIEIPKLDLNLNKQKLDFVFNKAFYNGADLSSSKVYLYDLFDEKKVGIYLRIKSDNLKFDEKLAKALEDYHFSLPFYQKSGKIKSDLELKIDFHDKGEISYSGILALENASISLADFNITKAFVKLNQNDLNIENASVKNGFLEADFNAKFDLQKQQGNFNTQISRLYFDNAELLDLKNQNVEVKLDYSQNVNISIPQWNLILNFKDGLEANLNNPKILFSFSPLLKKLGFINAKNVYYKTLNFEDFNASVNDAYFKNNLLINGQTPYENDSFDIVKNKGIMEIHTQSDTASAKISSDNKE
;
A
#
# COMPACT_ATOMS: atom_id res chain seq x y z
N LEU A 1 3.36 -42.86 17.02
CA LEU A 1 3.24 -41.73 16.06
C LEU A 1 2.09 -41.96 15.07
N LEU A 2 1.93 -43.16 14.56
CA LEU A 2 0.93 -43.49 13.53
C LEU A 2 -0.51 -43.52 14.06
N LYS A 3 -0.73 -43.90 15.29
CA LYS A 3 -2.05 -43.89 15.95
C LYS A 3 -2.64 -42.47 16.06
N ASP A 4 -1.78 -41.48 16.22
CA ASP A 4 -2.23 -40.09 16.37
C ASP A 4 -2.74 -39.47 15.05
N TYR A 5 -2.46 -40.13 13.91
CA TYR A 5 -2.91 -39.70 12.60
C TYR A 5 -3.98 -40.64 12.00
N ASP A 6 -4.41 -41.66 12.75
CA ASP A 6 -5.37 -42.67 12.32
C ASP A 6 -4.93 -43.33 11.00
N LEU A 7 -3.62 -43.61 10.88
CA LEU A 7 -3.04 -44.22 9.68
C LEU A 7 -2.91 -45.73 9.81
N SER A 8 -3.44 -46.43 8.82
CA SER A 8 -3.10 -47.82 8.55
C SER A 8 -1.98 -47.88 7.52
N ILE A 9 -1.04 -48.81 7.72
CA ILE A 9 0.07 -49.02 6.81
C ILE A 9 0.00 -50.47 6.30
N ASP A 10 0.05 -50.63 4.99
CA ASP A 10 0.21 -51.89 4.29
C ASP A 10 1.45 -51.84 3.40
N GLY A 11 2.33 -52.84 3.50
CA GLY A 11 3.57 -52.79 2.75
C GLY A 11 4.51 -53.96 3.01
N ASN A 12 5.62 -53.93 2.31
CA ASN A 12 6.66 -54.94 2.36
C ASN A 12 7.91 -54.42 3.04
N LEU A 13 8.44 -55.19 4.00
CA LEU A 13 9.71 -54.92 4.66
C LEU A 13 10.75 -55.97 4.22
N SER A 14 11.86 -55.51 3.66
CA SER A 14 13.00 -56.34 3.29
C SER A 14 14.18 -56.06 4.20
N ILE A 15 14.76 -57.07 4.80
CA ILE A 15 15.89 -56.97 5.72
C ILE A 15 17.04 -57.84 5.25
N ASN A 16 18.22 -57.25 5.06
CA ASN A 16 19.45 -57.97 4.83
C ASN A 16 20.40 -57.73 6.01
N THR A 17 20.47 -58.71 6.92
CA THR A 17 21.24 -58.57 8.17
C THR A 17 22.75 -58.61 7.95
N LYS A 18 23.23 -59.19 6.84
CA LYS A 18 24.67 -59.26 6.53
C LYS A 18 25.23 -57.92 6.05
N SER A 19 24.41 -57.13 5.33
CA SER A 19 24.78 -55.82 4.82
C SER A 19 24.14 -54.69 5.60
N GLU A 20 23.45 -54.97 6.71
CA GLU A 20 22.70 -54.00 7.50
C GLU A 20 21.79 -53.10 6.66
N PHE A 21 21.20 -53.66 5.59
CA PHE A 21 20.30 -52.96 4.70
C PHE A 21 18.85 -53.24 5.03
N TYR A 22 18.09 -52.21 5.24
CA TYR A 22 16.65 -52.24 5.54
C TYR A 22 15.92 -51.47 4.46
N TYR A 23 14.88 -52.05 3.90
CA TYR A 23 14.05 -51.38 2.90
C TYR A 23 12.58 -51.66 3.19
N PHE A 24 11.81 -50.58 3.26
CA PHE A 24 10.36 -50.63 3.36
C PHE A 24 9.74 -49.95 2.14
N GLN A 25 8.67 -50.54 1.61
CA GLN A 25 7.80 -49.90 0.62
C GLN A 25 6.36 -50.28 0.92
N GLY A 26 5.49 -49.30 0.97
CA GLY A 26 4.09 -49.49 1.31
C GLY A 26 3.21 -48.27 1.11
N ARG A 27 1.93 -48.46 1.39
CA ARG A 27 0.93 -47.38 1.38
C ARG A 27 0.47 -47.10 2.80
N ALA A 28 0.36 -45.82 3.12
CA ALA A 28 -0.30 -45.32 4.31
C ALA A 28 -1.64 -44.73 3.91
N SER A 29 -2.71 -45.04 4.62
CA SER A 29 -4.04 -44.50 4.37
C SER A 29 -4.78 -44.19 5.66
N GLY A 30 -5.49 -43.09 5.71
CA GLY A 30 -6.27 -42.62 6.86
C GLY A 30 -7.28 -41.58 6.47
N GLU A 31 -7.99 -41.08 7.48
CA GLU A 31 -9.03 -40.07 7.28
C GLU A 31 -8.48 -38.72 6.75
N LEU A 32 -7.34 -38.29 7.28
CA LEU A 32 -6.78 -36.95 6.97
C LEU A 32 -5.84 -36.96 5.77
N LEU A 33 -5.16 -38.09 5.50
CA LEU A 33 -4.17 -38.15 4.44
C LEU A 33 -3.97 -39.62 3.96
N ASP A 34 -3.50 -39.74 2.74
CA ASP A 34 -3.05 -41.02 2.14
C ASP A 34 -1.83 -40.76 1.27
N PHE A 35 -0.89 -41.73 1.24
CA PHE A 35 0.35 -41.64 0.46
C PHE A 35 1.02 -43.01 0.28
N ASN A 36 1.90 -43.07 -0.70
CA ASN A 36 2.86 -44.19 -0.85
C ASN A 36 4.20 -43.78 -0.24
N ALA A 37 4.89 -44.69 0.41
CA ALA A 37 6.20 -44.43 1.01
C ALA A 37 7.21 -45.51 0.69
N SER A 38 8.43 -45.10 0.42
CA SER A 38 9.59 -45.99 0.40
C SER A 38 10.71 -45.43 1.27
N ILE A 39 11.31 -46.29 2.09
CA ILE A 39 12.36 -45.90 3.04
C ILE A 39 13.47 -46.94 2.92
N SER A 40 14.71 -46.49 2.79
CA SER A 40 15.89 -47.36 2.84
C SER A 40 16.88 -46.84 3.89
N TYR A 41 17.45 -47.79 4.65
CA TYR A 41 18.47 -47.46 5.65
C TYR A 41 19.68 -48.40 5.42
N LYS A 42 20.88 -47.80 5.33
CA LYS A 42 22.15 -48.48 5.23
C LYS A 42 23.29 -47.57 5.70
N ASP A 43 24.27 -48.11 6.42
CA ASP A 43 25.50 -47.42 6.83
C ASP A 43 25.23 -46.04 7.52
N LYS A 44 24.24 -46.00 8.43
CA LYS A 44 23.76 -44.77 9.09
C LYS A 44 23.14 -43.73 8.15
N ASN A 45 22.77 -44.13 6.96
CA ASN A 45 22.10 -43.28 5.99
C ASN A 45 20.66 -43.72 5.81
N LEU A 46 19.73 -42.78 5.85
CA LEU A 46 18.31 -42.98 5.58
C LEU A 46 17.89 -42.18 4.34
N ALA A 47 17.47 -42.86 3.30
CA ALA A 47 16.78 -42.24 2.19
C ALA A 47 15.27 -42.49 2.30
N TYR A 48 14.45 -41.50 2.01
CA TYR A 48 13.01 -41.63 2.03
C TYR A 48 12.39 -40.99 0.80
N LYS A 49 11.27 -41.54 0.37
CA LYS A 49 10.42 -41.00 -0.67
C LYS A 49 8.96 -41.20 -0.29
N ILE A 50 8.17 -40.15 -0.35
CA ILE A 50 6.72 -40.14 -0.21
C ILE A 50 6.17 -39.76 -1.58
N GLU A 51 5.15 -40.44 -2.07
CA GLU A 51 4.54 -40.23 -3.38
C GLU A 51 3.02 -40.19 -3.25
N ASP A 52 2.36 -39.46 -4.14
CA ASP A 52 0.91 -39.38 -4.22
C ASP A 52 0.26 -38.97 -2.85
N LEU A 53 0.88 -38.05 -2.14
CA LEU A 53 0.35 -37.61 -0.85
C LEU A 53 -0.86 -36.69 -1.05
N ASN A 54 -2.02 -37.18 -0.65
CA ASN A 54 -3.26 -36.42 -0.65
C ASN A 54 -3.59 -35.96 0.77
N ILE A 55 -3.78 -34.68 0.98
CA ILE A 55 -4.12 -34.08 2.27
C ILE A 55 -5.53 -33.50 2.20
N ARG A 56 -6.44 -34.03 3.03
CA ARG A 56 -7.85 -33.62 3.06
C ARG A 56 -8.10 -32.47 4.02
N ASN A 57 -7.30 -32.33 5.06
CA ASN A 57 -7.41 -31.25 6.04
C ASN A 57 -6.05 -30.84 6.56
N ILE A 58 -5.44 -29.86 5.89
CA ILE A 58 -4.12 -29.35 6.24
C ILE A 58 -4.09 -28.71 7.64
N THR A 59 -5.15 -28.01 8.03
CA THR A 59 -5.23 -27.34 9.34
C THR A 59 -5.18 -28.35 10.49
N GLU A 60 -5.89 -29.47 10.35
CA GLU A 60 -5.89 -30.53 11.37
C GLU A 60 -4.54 -31.26 11.42
N ILE A 61 -3.91 -31.48 10.26
CA ILE A 61 -2.55 -32.06 10.22
C ILE A 61 -1.56 -31.14 10.94
N PHE A 62 -1.58 -29.83 10.63
CA PHE A 62 -0.71 -28.86 11.31
C PHE A 62 -0.92 -28.82 12.81
N LYS A 63 -2.16 -28.87 13.30
CA LYS A 63 -2.47 -28.97 14.73
C LYS A 63 -1.85 -30.22 15.36
N ARG A 64 -1.93 -31.38 14.70
CA ARG A 64 -1.37 -32.63 15.20
C ARG A 64 0.18 -32.63 15.19
N VAL A 65 0.79 -32.10 14.12
CA VAL A 65 2.24 -31.92 14.00
C VAL A 65 2.74 -30.96 15.10
N ASN A 66 2.07 -29.85 15.28
CA ASN A 66 2.48 -28.82 16.25
C ASN A 66 2.41 -29.26 17.72
N LYS A 67 1.59 -30.29 18.03
CA LYS A 67 1.62 -30.96 19.36
C LYS A 67 2.90 -31.74 19.62
N ARG A 68 3.66 -32.12 18.60
CA ARG A 68 4.85 -32.95 18.67
C ARG A 68 6.14 -32.21 18.35
N ILE A 69 6.06 -31.30 17.43
CA ILE A 69 7.17 -30.48 16.96
C ILE A 69 6.70 -29.04 17.02
N GLU A 70 7.39 -28.23 17.76
CA GLU A 70 7.09 -26.80 17.85
C GLU A 70 7.44 -26.14 16.52
N LEU A 71 6.42 -25.93 15.67
CA LEU A 71 6.59 -25.27 14.38
C LEU A 71 6.72 -23.75 14.57
N PRO A 72 7.54 -23.07 13.77
CA PRO A 72 7.63 -21.62 13.80
C PRO A 72 6.25 -20.96 13.72
N GLN A 73 5.99 -19.98 14.57
CA GLN A 73 4.68 -19.31 14.63
C GLN A 73 4.27 -18.67 13.30
N SER A 74 5.25 -18.16 12.55
CA SER A 74 5.06 -17.62 11.20
C SER A 74 4.54 -18.68 10.23
N LEU A 75 5.07 -19.90 10.26
CA LEU A 75 4.64 -21.00 9.40
C LEU A 75 3.18 -21.39 9.69
N ASN A 76 2.84 -21.52 10.98
CA ASN A 76 1.47 -21.78 11.41
C ASN A 76 0.49 -20.71 10.90
N LEU A 77 0.86 -19.42 11.05
CA LEU A 77 0.04 -18.31 10.60
C LEU A 77 -0.20 -18.35 9.08
N TRP A 78 0.87 -18.59 8.32
CA TRP A 78 0.76 -18.61 6.86
C TRP A 78 -0.04 -19.80 6.36
N VAL A 79 0.28 -21.01 6.77
CA VAL A 79 -0.33 -22.25 6.23
C VAL A 79 -1.75 -22.46 6.76
N ALA A 80 -2.01 -22.16 8.04
CA ALA A 80 -3.31 -22.41 8.62
C ALA A 80 -4.32 -21.28 8.40
N TYR A 81 -3.87 -20.06 8.23
CA TYR A 81 -4.77 -18.89 8.23
C TYR A 81 -4.67 -18.00 6.99
N ARG A 82 -3.46 -17.70 6.51
CA ARG A 82 -3.25 -16.73 5.42
C ARG A 82 -3.28 -17.32 4.01
N ALA A 83 -2.82 -18.55 3.83
CA ALA A 83 -2.84 -19.26 2.53
C ALA A 83 -3.70 -20.51 2.63
N LYS A 84 -4.98 -20.39 2.31
CA LYS A 84 -5.94 -21.51 2.39
C LYS A 84 -6.24 -22.08 1.01
N GLY A 85 -6.07 -23.39 0.86
CA GLY A 85 -6.52 -24.14 -0.30
C GLY A 85 -7.61 -25.15 0.06
N GLU A 86 -8.25 -25.70 -0.95
CA GLU A 86 -9.29 -26.71 -0.77
C GLU A 86 -8.75 -28.15 -0.88
N PHE A 87 -7.76 -28.36 -1.73
CA PHE A 87 -7.17 -29.66 -1.98
C PHE A 87 -5.65 -29.53 -2.10
N TYR A 88 -4.93 -30.36 -1.34
CA TYR A 88 -3.47 -30.37 -1.30
C TYR A 88 -2.97 -31.73 -1.76
N HIS A 89 -2.09 -31.72 -2.75
CA HIS A 89 -1.47 -32.91 -3.30
C HIS A 89 0.03 -32.71 -3.44
N LEU A 90 0.82 -33.71 -2.99
CA LEU A 90 2.23 -33.81 -3.30
C LEU A 90 2.46 -34.98 -4.24
N ASP A 91 2.99 -34.70 -5.41
CA ASP A 91 3.43 -35.72 -6.37
C ASP A 91 4.55 -36.58 -5.74
N TYR A 92 5.50 -35.89 -5.12
CA TYR A 92 6.54 -36.50 -4.33
C TYR A 92 7.15 -35.58 -3.28
N LEU A 93 7.67 -36.17 -2.22
CA LEU A 93 8.62 -35.60 -1.27
C LEU A 93 9.72 -36.61 -1.04
N GLN A 94 10.97 -36.24 -1.30
CA GLN A 94 12.10 -37.15 -1.10
C GLN A 94 13.27 -36.44 -0.43
N GLY A 95 14.07 -37.19 0.28
CA GLY A 95 15.23 -36.65 0.98
C GLY A 95 16.15 -37.76 1.48
N PHE A 96 17.24 -37.31 2.07
CA PHE A 96 18.31 -38.15 2.55
C PHE A 96 18.84 -37.61 3.88
N ILE A 97 19.01 -38.47 4.88
CA ILE A 97 19.52 -38.16 6.20
C ILE A 97 20.80 -39.00 6.46
N ASP A 98 21.90 -38.33 6.73
CA ASP A 98 23.18 -38.93 7.14
C ASP A 98 23.34 -38.76 8.65
N PHE A 99 23.12 -39.82 9.40
CA PHE A 99 23.23 -39.80 10.87
C PHE A 99 24.69 -39.76 11.39
N THR A 100 25.68 -39.71 10.51
CA THR A 100 27.07 -39.50 10.92
C THR A 100 27.42 -38.07 11.10
N LYS A 101 26.57 -37.14 10.65
CA LYS A 101 26.76 -35.70 10.71
C LYS A 101 25.75 -35.09 11.67
N ASP A 102 26.18 -34.11 12.48
CA ASP A 102 25.35 -33.45 13.47
C ASP A 102 24.23 -32.61 12.85
N ASN A 103 24.29 -32.35 11.53
CA ASN A 103 23.27 -31.62 10.80
C ASN A 103 22.49 -32.58 9.90
N TYR A 104 21.16 -32.62 10.08
CA TYR A 104 20.25 -33.25 9.13
C TYR A 104 20.36 -32.53 7.79
N TYR A 105 20.67 -33.26 6.70
CA TYR A 105 20.83 -32.69 5.36
C TYR A 105 19.50 -32.26 4.77
N LEU A 106 19.00 -31.12 5.23
CA LEU A 106 17.84 -30.45 4.63
C LEU A 106 18.13 -30.00 3.19
N ASP A 107 19.40 -29.78 2.84
CA ASP A 107 19.83 -29.40 1.49
C ASP A 107 19.49 -30.40 0.38
N ASN A 108 19.19 -31.64 0.75
CA ASN A 108 18.84 -32.70 -0.19
C ASN A 108 17.34 -32.98 -0.29
N ILE A 109 16.51 -32.19 0.39
CA ILE A 109 15.06 -32.33 0.27
C ILE A 109 14.60 -31.77 -1.05
N SER A 110 13.77 -32.55 -1.76
CA SER A 110 13.03 -32.06 -2.92
C SER A 110 11.57 -32.52 -2.85
N ALA A 111 10.67 -31.68 -3.31
CA ALA A 111 9.25 -31.97 -3.35
C ALA A 111 8.60 -31.28 -4.56
N SER A 112 7.56 -31.91 -5.08
CA SER A 112 6.66 -31.31 -6.06
C SER A 112 5.22 -31.61 -5.68
N GLY A 113 4.33 -30.69 -5.97
CA GLY A 113 2.92 -30.88 -5.70
C GLY A 113 2.11 -29.65 -6.08
N TYR A 114 0.83 -29.68 -5.75
CA TYR A 114 -0.05 -28.53 -6.03
C TYR A 114 -1.15 -28.37 -4.99
N VAL A 115 -1.70 -27.18 -4.97
CA VAL A 115 -2.86 -26.81 -4.15
C VAL A 115 -3.91 -26.17 -5.05
N ASN A 116 -5.16 -26.61 -4.95
CA ASN A 116 -6.26 -26.06 -5.71
C ASN A 116 -7.04 -25.00 -4.89
N ASN A 117 -7.60 -24.02 -5.60
CA ASN A 117 -8.48 -22.99 -5.07
C ASN A 117 -7.84 -22.24 -3.88
N VAL A 118 -6.62 -21.77 -4.08
CA VAL A 118 -5.85 -21.09 -3.03
C VAL A 118 -6.33 -19.66 -2.90
N LYS A 119 -6.57 -19.24 -1.65
CA LYS A 119 -6.85 -17.86 -1.26
C LYS A 119 -5.76 -17.38 -0.33
N VAL A 120 -5.00 -16.38 -0.77
CA VAL A 120 -3.90 -15.78 0.01
C VAL A 120 -4.29 -14.39 0.49
N ARG A 121 -4.08 -14.11 1.78
CA ARG A 121 -4.24 -12.78 2.37
C ARG A 121 -2.98 -12.39 3.13
N LEU A 122 -2.46 -11.21 2.85
CA LEU A 122 -1.35 -10.64 3.63
C LEU A 122 -1.83 -10.17 5.00
N ASP A 123 -3.06 -9.67 5.05
CA ASP A 123 -3.75 -9.17 6.23
C ASP A 123 -5.24 -9.50 6.17
N ASP A 124 -5.91 -9.57 7.33
CA ASP A 124 -7.34 -9.88 7.41
C ASP A 124 -8.23 -8.78 6.81
N LYS A 125 -7.74 -7.56 6.75
CA LYS A 125 -8.45 -6.39 6.20
C LYS A 125 -8.48 -6.38 4.68
N MET A 126 -7.50 -7.03 4.00
CA MET A 126 -7.43 -7.06 2.55
C MET A 126 -8.28 -8.17 1.93
N ASN A 127 -8.67 -8.00 0.67
CA ASN A 127 -9.28 -9.06 -0.11
C ASN A 127 -8.26 -10.18 -0.39
N ALA A 128 -8.74 -11.39 -0.61
CA ALA A 128 -7.85 -12.49 -0.94
C ALA A 128 -7.31 -12.36 -2.37
N ILE A 129 -6.06 -12.76 -2.55
CA ILE A 129 -5.52 -13.14 -3.86
C ILE A 129 -6.05 -14.54 -4.17
N GLU A 130 -6.69 -14.72 -5.31
CA GLU A 130 -7.31 -15.98 -5.72
C GLU A 130 -6.43 -16.66 -6.77
N ILE A 131 -6.04 -17.90 -6.50
CA ILE A 131 -5.18 -18.73 -7.36
C ILE A 131 -5.89 -20.07 -7.58
N PRO A 132 -6.46 -20.35 -8.77
CA PRO A 132 -7.19 -21.58 -9.03
C PRO A 132 -6.35 -22.86 -8.84
N LYS A 133 -5.08 -22.81 -9.26
CA LYS A 133 -4.10 -23.86 -9.04
C LYS A 133 -2.73 -23.25 -8.75
N LEU A 134 -2.11 -23.68 -7.67
CA LEU A 134 -0.77 -23.30 -7.23
C LEU A 134 0.11 -24.54 -7.23
N ASP A 135 1.06 -24.62 -8.15
CA ASP A 135 2.08 -25.65 -8.17
C ASP A 135 3.24 -25.27 -7.24
N LEU A 136 3.74 -26.22 -6.47
CA LEU A 136 4.78 -26.07 -5.47
C LEU A 136 5.99 -26.93 -5.88
N ASN A 137 7.17 -26.30 -5.99
CA ASN A 137 8.40 -27.01 -6.33
C ASN A 137 9.49 -26.65 -5.33
N LEU A 138 9.80 -27.58 -4.44
CA LEU A 138 10.90 -27.47 -3.49
C LEU A 138 12.13 -28.16 -4.09
N ASN A 139 13.20 -27.39 -4.23
CA ASN A 139 14.49 -27.91 -4.66
C ASN A 139 15.60 -27.33 -3.77
N LYS A 140 16.27 -28.17 -3.00
CA LYS A 140 17.26 -27.75 -1.98
C LYS A 140 16.60 -26.78 -0.99
N GLN A 141 17.05 -25.53 -1.00
CA GLN A 141 16.59 -24.49 -0.07
C GLN A 141 15.60 -23.51 -0.70
N LYS A 142 15.11 -23.78 -1.92
CA LYS A 142 14.20 -22.89 -2.64
C LYS A 142 12.85 -23.56 -2.87
N LEU A 143 11.77 -22.89 -2.46
CA LEU A 143 10.39 -23.28 -2.78
C LEU A 143 9.78 -22.28 -3.76
N ASP A 144 9.61 -22.72 -5.00
CA ASP A 144 8.92 -21.95 -6.04
C ASP A 144 7.40 -22.16 -5.94
N PHE A 145 6.66 -21.08 -6.03
CA PHE A 145 5.20 -21.05 -6.18
C PHE A 145 4.89 -20.70 -7.62
N VAL A 146 4.37 -21.68 -8.38
CA VAL A 146 4.10 -21.53 -9.81
C VAL A 146 2.59 -21.54 -10.05
N PHE A 147 2.09 -20.55 -10.75
CA PHE A 147 0.67 -20.42 -11.09
C PHE A 147 0.49 -19.81 -12.47
N ASN A 148 -0.51 -20.29 -13.20
CA ASN A 148 -0.87 -19.76 -14.51
C ASN A 148 -1.97 -18.72 -14.45
N LYS A 149 -2.70 -18.65 -13.33
CA LYS A 149 -3.76 -17.68 -13.07
C LYS A 149 -3.71 -17.25 -11.61
N ALA A 150 -3.70 -15.95 -11.40
CA ALA A 150 -3.83 -15.33 -10.09
C ALA A 150 -4.55 -13.99 -10.22
N PHE A 151 -5.46 -13.68 -9.31
CA PHE A 151 -6.28 -12.48 -9.38
C PHE A 151 -6.37 -11.78 -8.02
N TYR A 152 -6.34 -10.44 -8.05
CA TYR A 152 -6.64 -9.60 -6.90
C TYR A 152 -7.63 -8.51 -7.31
N ASN A 153 -8.85 -8.52 -6.76
CA ASN A 153 -9.92 -7.57 -7.12
C ASN A 153 -10.12 -7.42 -8.64
N GLY A 154 -10.04 -8.53 -9.39
CA GLY A 154 -10.14 -8.54 -10.85
C GLY A 154 -8.87 -8.11 -11.58
N ALA A 155 -7.82 -7.70 -10.89
CA ALA A 155 -6.51 -7.50 -11.50
C ALA A 155 -5.84 -8.85 -11.78
N ASP A 156 -5.33 -9.04 -12.99
CA ASP A 156 -4.58 -10.22 -13.37
C ASP A 156 -3.13 -10.13 -12.86
N LEU A 157 -2.74 -11.09 -12.02
CA LEU A 157 -1.41 -11.24 -11.45
C LEU A 157 -0.67 -12.46 -12.01
N SER A 158 -1.17 -13.09 -13.07
CA SER A 158 -0.68 -14.38 -13.60
C SER A 158 0.78 -14.34 -14.08
N SER A 159 1.30 -13.16 -14.42
CA SER A 159 2.70 -12.97 -14.80
C SER A 159 3.64 -12.73 -13.61
N SER A 160 3.13 -12.77 -12.39
CA SER A 160 3.91 -12.58 -11.16
C SER A 160 4.75 -13.81 -10.83
N LYS A 161 5.79 -13.63 -10.01
CA LYS A 161 6.65 -14.71 -9.51
C LYS A 161 6.76 -14.62 -8.00
N VAL A 162 6.73 -15.79 -7.36
CA VAL A 162 6.87 -15.89 -5.90
C VAL A 162 7.72 -17.10 -5.57
N TYR A 163 8.70 -16.94 -4.69
CA TYR A 163 9.44 -18.08 -4.13
C TYR A 163 10.00 -17.75 -2.75
N LEU A 164 10.15 -18.79 -1.92
CA LEU A 164 10.93 -18.74 -0.69
C LEU A 164 12.37 -19.14 -1.01
N TYR A 165 13.33 -18.50 -0.38
CA TYR A 165 14.76 -18.82 -0.52
C TYR A 165 15.38 -19.08 0.85
N ASP A 166 16.51 -19.78 0.86
CA ASP A 166 17.29 -20.15 2.05
C ASP A 166 16.44 -20.74 3.18
N LEU A 167 15.48 -21.62 2.83
CA LEU A 167 14.43 -22.14 3.71
C LEU A 167 14.93 -22.76 5.01
N PHE A 168 16.15 -23.30 5.00
CA PHE A 168 16.74 -24.01 6.14
C PHE A 168 17.85 -23.22 6.84
N ASP A 169 18.09 -21.96 6.41
CA ASP A 169 18.97 -21.03 7.09
C ASP A 169 18.12 -19.96 7.80
N GLU A 170 17.93 -20.13 9.10
CA GLU A 170 17.11 -19.21 9.90
C GLU A 170 17.55 -17.75 9.83
N LYS A 171 18.81 -17.51 9.47
CA LYS A 171 19.39 -16.16 9.35
C LYS A 171 19.23 -15.53 7.97
N LYS A 172 18.81 -16.33 6.96
CA LYS A 172 18.74 -15.86 5.57
C LYS A 172 17.40 -16.14 4.90
N VAL A 173 16.55 -16.94 5.57
CA VAL A 173 15.24 -17.30 5.01
C VAL A 173 14.39 -16.09 4.72
N GLY A 174 13.81 -16.07 3.52
CA GLY A 174 12.95 -14.98 3.11
C GLY A 174 12.06 -15.34 1.93
N ILE A 175 11.27 -14.37 1.52
CA ILE A 175 10.38 -14.46 0.37
C ILE A 175 10.72 -13.40 -0.67
N TYR A 176 10.76 -13.81 -1.92
CA TYR A 176 10.83 -12.92 -3.07
C TYR A 176 9.50 -12.93 -3.81
N LEU A 177 9.00 -11.73 -4.11
CA LEU A 177 7.81 -11.52 -4.92
C LEU A 177 8.14 -10.56 -6.06
N ARG A 178 7.75 -10.92 -7.28
CA ARG A 178 7.67 -9.97 -8.39
C ARG A 178 6.23 -9.88 -8.83
N ILE A 179 5.61 -8.73 -8.57
CA ILE A 179 4.20 -8.46 -8.85
C ILE A 179 4.10 -7.76 -10.19
N LYS A 180 3.60 -8.49 -11.18
CA LYS A 180 3.42 -7.98 -12.54
C LYS A 180 1.96 -8.01 -12.94
N SER A 181 1.42 -6.86 -13.32
CA SER A 181 0.02 -6.69 -13.71
C SER A 181 -0.14 -5.51 -14.67
N ASP A 182 -1.06 -5.63 -15.61
CA ASP A 182 -1.47 -4.49 -16.46
C ASP A 182 -2.67 -3.73 -15.86
N ASN A 183 -3.23 -4.20 -14.74
CA ASN A 183 -4.40 -3.62 -14.10
C ASN A 183 -4.37 -3.82 -12.57
N LEU A 184 -3.23 -3.54 -11.94
CA LEU A 184 -3.11 -3.60 -10.49
C LEU A 184 -4.14 -2.68 -9.83
N LYS A 185 -4.65 -3.09 -8.66
CA LYS A 185 -5.55 -2.31 -7.81
C LYS A 185 -4.85 -1.96 -6.51
N PHE A 186 -4.60 -0.68 -6.32
CA PHE A 186 -4.13 -0.11 -5.06
C PHE A 186 -5.32 0.50 -4.31
N ASP A 187 -6.24 -0.36 -3.88
CA ASP A 187 -7.44 0.07 -3.18
C ASP A 187 -7.18 0.40 -1.69
N GLU A 188 -8.18 0.94 -1.01
CA GLU A 188 -8.10 1.33 0.39
C GLU A 188 -7.69 0.17 1.32
N LYS A 189 -8.19 -1.05 1.05
CA LYS A 189 -7.88 -2.22 1.88
C LYS A 189 -6.42 -2.65 1.74
N LEU A 190 -5.90 -2.64 0.51
CA LEU A 190 -4.49 -2.91 0.26
C LEU A 190 -3.60 -1.82 0.85
N ALA A 191 -3.97 -0.55 0.71
CA ALA A 191 -3.24 0.57 1.30
C ALA A 191 -3.11 0.41 2.82
N LYS A 192 -4.22 0.13 3.52
CA LYS A 192 -4.24 -0.12 4.97
C LYS A 192 -3.44 -1.37 5.39
N ALA A 193 -3.46 -2.43 4.59
CA ALA A 193 -2.68 -3.63 4.89
C ALA A 193 -1.16 -3.39 4.74
N LEU A 194 -0.75 -2.51 3.84
CA LEU A 194 0.65 -2.18 3.61
C LEU A 194 1.23 -1.23 4.67
N GLU A 195 0.41 -0.49 5.42
CA GLU A 195 0.85 0.34 6.56
C GLU A 195 1.56 -0.51 7.63
N ASP A 196 1.08 -1.73 7.88
CA ASP A 196 1.69 -2.67 8.82
C ASP A 196 3.11 -3.10 8.39
N TYR A 197 3.46 -2.89 7.13
CA TYR A 197 4.77 -3.14 6.53
C TYR A 197 5.58 -1.85 6.29
N HIS A 198 5.23 -0.75 6.97
CA HIS A 198 5.87 0.56 6.85
C HIS A 198 5.79 1.19 5.45
N PHE A 199 4.85 0.73 4.63
CA PHE A 199 4.55 1.36 3.36
C PHE A 199 3.24 2.14 3.48
N SER A 200 3.32 3.45 3.65
CA SER A 200 2.18 4.34 3.80
C SER A 200 2.22 5.45 2.76
N LEU A 201 1.08 5.65 2.08
CA LEU A 201 0.83 6.78 1.21
C LEU A 201 -0.45 7.49 1.69
N PRO A 202 -0.53 8.83 1.58
CA PRO A 202 -1.68 9.59 2.04
C PRO A 202 -2.89 9.48 1.09
N PHE A 203 -2.90 8.48 0.21
CA PHE A 203 -3.96 8.23 -0.76
C PHE A 203 -4.03 6.77 -1.19
N TYR A 204 -5.16 6.38 -1.74
CA TYR A 204 -5.38 5.12 -2.43
C TYR A 204 -6.11 5.35 -3.77
N GLN A 205 -6.12 4.34 -4.63
CA GLN A 205 -6.79 4.37 -5.91
C GLN A 205 -8.30 4.15 -5.75
N LYS A 206 -9.11 5.05 -6.31
CA LYS A 206 -10.57 4.89 -6.42
C LYS A 206 -10.96 4.16 -7.70
N SER A 207 -10.33 4.51 -8.82
CA SER A 207 -10.62 3.92 -10.13
C SER A 207 -9.42 4.02 -11.08
N GLY A 208 -9.54 3.43 -12.27
CA GLY A 208 -8.52 3.46 -13.32
C GLY A 208 -7.64 2.22 -13.34
N LYS A 209 -6.51 2.30 -14.05
CA LYS A 209 -5.58 1.19 -14.25
C LYS A 209 -4.17 1.57 -13.81
N ILE A 210 -3.51 0.64 -13.14
CA ILE A 210 -2.10 0.74 -12.78
C ILE A 210 -1.38 -0.45 -13.41
N LYS A 211 -0.47 -0.20 -14.32
CA LYS A 211 0.47 -1.21 -14.79
C LYS A 211 1.62 -1.29 -13.82
N SER A 212 1.99 -2.48 -13.40
CA SER A 212 3.01 -2.72 -12.38
C SER A 212 4.05 -3.74 -12.80
N ASP A 213 5.30 -3.51 -12.39
CA ASP A 213 6.37 -4.48 -12.34
C ASP A 213 7.19 -4.16 -11.08
N LEU A 214 6.79 -4.76 -9.94
CA LEU A 214 7.32 -4.50 -8.61
C LEU A 214 8.06 -5.75 -8.12
N GLU A 215 9.22 -5.54 -7.53
CA GLU A 215 9.98 -6.57 -6.84
C GLU A 215 9.99 -6.26 -5.34
N LEU A 216 9.64 -7.26 -4.53
CA LEU A 216 9.69 -7.22 -3.07
C LEU A 216 10.54 -8.40 -2.60
N LYS A 217 11.43 -8.11 -1.68
CA LYS A 217 12.21 -9.11 -0.96
C LYS A 217 11.98 -8.87 0.53
N ILE A 218 11.50 -9.89 1.23
CA ILE A 218 11.22 -9.83 2.66
C ILE A 218 12.10 -10.88 3.32
N ASP A 219 13.07 -10.43 4.09
CA ASP A 219 13.90 -11.30 4.92
C ASP A 219 13.17 -11.54 6.24
N PHE A 220 12.95 -12.81 6.63
CA PHE A 220 12.20 -13.15 7.85
C PHE A 220 13.04 -13.02 9.12
N HIS A 221 14.34 -12.82 8.95
CA HIS A 221 15.27 -12.48 10.02
C HIS A 221 15.17 -10.97 10.34
N ASP A 222 15.62 -10.53 11.49
CA ASP A 222 15.68 -9.12 11.92
C ASP A 222 14.40 -8.28 11.72
N LYS A 223 13.25 -8.80 12.19
CA LYS A 223 11.93 -8.12 12.14
C LYS A 223 11.34 -7.95 10.75
N GLY A 224 11.80 -8.72 9.77
CA GLY A 224 11.23 -8.68 8.42
C GLY A 224 11.66 -7.44 7.65
N GLU A 225 12.96 -7.22 7.48
CA GLU A 225 13.42 -6.18 6.57
C GLU A 225 12.82 -6.37 5.19
N ILE A 226 12.14 -5.33 4.71
CA ILE A 226 11.51 -5.32 3.40
C ILE A 226 12.33 -4.44 2.49
N SER A 227 12.85 -5.01 1.41
CA SER A 227 13.35 -4.24 0.29
C SER A 227 12.38 -4.32 -0.87
N TYR A 228 12.11 -3.19 -1.49
CA TYR A 228 11.20 -3.11 -2.62
C TYR A 228 11.73 -2.15 -3.68
N SER A 229 11.49 -2.52 -4.93
CA SER A 229 11.84 -1.72 -6.09
C SER A 229 10.89 -2.01 -7.24
N GLY A 230 10.84 -1.12 -8.22
CA GLY A 230 10.08 -1.36 -9.43
C GLY A 230 9.48 -0.12 -10.04
N ILE A 231 8.55 -0.36 -10.95
CA ILE A 231 7.89 0.67 -11.72
C ILE A 231 6.37 0.50 -11.69
N LEU A 232 5.68 1.64 -11.66
CA LEU A 232 4.24 1.72 -11.86
C LEU A 232 3.96 2.75 -12.95
N ALA A 233 3.04 2.43 -13.85
CA ALA A 233 2.50 3.39 -14.81
C ALA A 233 0.99 3.53 -14.58
N LEU A 234 0.55 4.75 -14.32
CA LEU A 234 -0.84 5.09 -14.08
C LEU A 234 -1.41 5.75 -15.34
N GLU A 235 -2.59 5.31 -15.73
CA GLU A 235 -3.34 5.89 -16.85
C GLU A 235 -4.80 6.03 -16.45
N ASN A 236 -5.33 7.26 -16.54
CA ASN A 236 -6.72 7.59 -16.23
C ASN A 236 -7.16 7.04 -14.86
N ALA A 237 -6.32 7.22 -13.84
CA ALA A 237 -6.56 6.77 -12.49
C ALA A 237 -7.13 7.90 -11.63
N SER A 238 -8.09 7.58 -10.76
CA SER A 238 -8.60 8.50 -9.74
C SER A 238 -8.09 8.08 -8.38
N ILE A 239 -7.63 9.03 -7.58
CA ILE A 239 -7.12 8.81 -6.22
C ILE A 239 -8.01 9.48 -5.17
N SER A 240 -7.90 9.01 -3.91
CA SER A 240 -8.73 9.51 -2.79
C SER A 240 -8.38 10.93 -2.34
N LEU A 241 -7.16 11.39 -2.61
CA LEU A 241 -6.73 12.74 -2.24
C LEU A 241 -7.40 13.76 -3.18
N ALA A 242 -8.27 14.61 -2.62
CA ALA A 242 -8.99 15.69 -3.32
C ALA A 242 -9.64 15.28 -4.66
N ASP A 243 -9.99 14.00 -4.79
CA ASP A 243 -10.58 13.43 -6.01
C ASP A 243 -9.82 13.74 -7.31
N PHE A 244 -8.50 13.79 -7.22
CA PHE A 244 -7.67 14.02 -8.39
C PHE A 244 -7.76 12.87 -9.40
N ASN A 245 -7.95 13.22 -10.65
CA ASN A 245 -7.78 12.33 -11.78
C ASN A 245 -6.34 12.47 -12.30
N ILE A 246 -5.61 11.37 -12.24
CA ILE A 246 -4.27 11.26 -12.80
C ILE A 246 -4.43 10.74 -14.22
N THR A 247 -4.21 11.58 -15.23
CA THR A 247 -4.33 11.17 -16.65
C THR A 247 -3.17 10.28 -17.04
N LYS A 248 -1.98 10.57 -16.53
CA LYS A 248 -0.78 9.73 -16.66
C LYS A 248 0.17 9.99 -15.49
N ALA A 249 0.92 9.00 -15.10
CA ALA A 249 2.10 9.14 -14.23
C ALA A 249 3.02 7.93 -14.40
N PHE A 250 4.31 8.14 -14.31
CA PHE A 250 5.31 7.09 -14.25
C PHE A 250 6.00 7.13 -12.89
N VAL A 251 5.92 6.04 -12.15
CA VAL A 251 6.43 5.96 -10.78
C VAL A 251 7.57 4.95 -10.72
N LYS A 252 8.70 5.37 -10.19
CA LYS A 252 9.83 4.52 -9.86
C LYS A 252 9.93 4.39 -8.35
N LEU A 253 9.97 3.18 -7.87
CA LEU A 253 10.09 2.85 -6.46
C LEU A 253 11.46 2.17 -6.24
N ASN A 254 12.21 2.63 -5.26
CA ASN A 254 13.47 2.03 -4.87
C ASN A 254 13.66 2.21 -3.36
N GLN A 255 13.38 1.17 -2.60
CA GLN A 255 13.34 1.22 -1.14
C GLN A 255 12.48 2.38 -0.64
N ASN A 256 13.04 3.26 0.16
CA ASN A 256 12.32 4.40 0.73
C ASN A 256 12.08 5.55 -0.26
N ASP A 257 12.66 5.47 -1.46
CA ASP A 257 12.54 6.51 -2.46
C ASP A 257 11.44 6.18 -3.48
N LEU A 258 10.46 7.06 -3.62
CA LEU A 258 9.45 7.01 -4.66
C LEU A 258 9.57 8.26 -5.53
N ASN A 259 9.87 8.07 -6.81
CA ASN A 259 9.97 9.14 -7.80
C ASN A 259 8.81 9.06 -8.77
N ILE A 260 8.11 10.17 -8.96
CA ILE A 260 7.03 10.33 -9.94
C ILE A 260 7.52 11.22 -11.05
N GLU A 261 7.41 10.75 -12.28
CA GLU A 261 7.85 11.46 -13.48
C GLU A 261 6.67 11.68 -14.42
N ASN A 262 6.63 12.86 -15.04
CA ASN A 262 5.67 13.22 -16.08
C ASN A 262 4.21 12.98 -15.70
N ALA A 263 3.87 13.29 -14.44
CA ALA A 263 2.51 13.16 -13.97
C ALA A 263 1.65 14.34 -14.39
N SER A 264 0.42 14.05 -14.80
CA SER A 264 -0.60 15.06 -15.13
C SER A 264 -1.83 14.79 -14.29
N VAL A 265 -2.30 15.81 -13.58
CA VAL A 265 -3.50 15.73 -12.74
C VAL A 265 -4.52 16.75 -13.17
N LYS A 266 -5.78 16.35 -13.01
CA LYS A 266 -6.92 17.22 -13.28
C LYS A 266 -8.07 16.91 -12.31
N ASN A 267 -8.72 17.96 -11.83
CA ASN A 267 -10.02 17.87 -11.17
C ASN A 267 -10.89 19.08 -11.55
N GLY A 268 -11.98 19.33 -10.81
CA GLY A 268 -12.91 20.42 -11.10
C GLY A 268 -12.31 21.82 -10.95
N PHE A 269 -11.16 21.97 -10.31
CA PHE A 269 -10.57 23.28 -10.02
C PHE A 269 -9.07 23.40 -10.35
N LEU A 270 -8.38 22.30 -10.61
CA LEU A 270 -6.93 22.26 -10.88
C LEU A 270 -6.60 21.41 -12.10
N GLU A 271 -5.71 21.96 -12.95
CA GLU A 271 -4.98 21.23 -13.99
C GLU A 271 -3.49 21.50 -13.80
N ALA A 272 -2.69 20.44 -13.67
CA ALA A 272 -1.25 20.59 -13.45
C ALA A 272 -0.47 19.39 -13.95
N ASP A 273 0.78 19.65 -14.39
CA ASP A 273 1.80 18.64 -14.62
C ASP A 273 2.83 18.73 -13.50
N PHE A 274 3.38 17.58 -13.06
CA PHE A 274 4.39 17.59 -12.01
C PHE A 274 5.35 16.42 -12.10
N ASN A 275 6.53 16.61 -11.48
CA ASN A 275 7.42 15.55 -11.04
C ASN A 275 7.51 15.61 -9.53
N ALA A 276 7.60 14.45 -8.86
CA ALA A 276 7.67 14.41 -7.41
C ALA A 276 8.70 13.40 -6.92
N LYS A 277 9.24 13.67 -5.73
CA LYS A 277 10.09 12.74 -4.99
C LYS A 277 9.55 12.59 -3.59
N PHE A 278 9.37 11.35 -3.14
CA PHE A 278 8.96 11.01 -1.80
C PHE A 278 10.08 10.26 -1.07
N ASP A 279 10.27 10.60 0.19
CA ASP A 279 10.97 9.79 1.17
C ASP A 279 9.89 9.09 2.02
N LEU A 280 9.67 7.82 1.76
CA LEU A 280 8.60 7.04 2.43
C LEU A 280 8.90 6.80 3.91
N GLN A 281 10.16 6.76 4.30
CA GLN A 281 10.57 6.58 5.70
C GLN A 281 10.29 7.86 6.50
N LYS A 282 10.57 9.03 5.94
CA LYS A 282 10.26 10.30 6.58
C LYS A 282 8.82 10.73 6.37
N GLN A 283 8.10 10.05 5.50
CA GLN A 283 6.72 10.41 5.09
C GLN A 283 6.64 11.85 4.56
N GLN A 284 7.55 12.19 3.66
CA GLN A 284 7.66 13.51 3.06
C GLN A 284 7.73 13.43 1.54
N GLY A 285 7.20 14.43 0.86
CA GLY A 285 7.21 14.55 -0.59
C GLY A 285 7.51 15.98 -1.06
N ASN A 286 8.24 16.09 -2.17
CA ASN A 286 8.50 17.35 -2.85
C ASN A 286 8.04 17.24 -4.30
N PHE A 287 7.24 18.21 -4.74
CA PHE A 287 6.68 18.28 -6.08
C PHE A 287 7.19 19.52 -6.79
N ASN A 288 7.71 19.36 -7.99
CA ASN A 288 7.93 20.44 -8.93
C ASN A 288 6.73 20.46 -9.88
N THR A 289 5.87 21.45 -9.71
CA THR A 289 4.55 21.48 -10.32
C THR A 289 4.44 22.66 -11.28
N GLN A 290 4.00 22.37 -12.50
CA GLN A 290 3.56 23.36 -13.47
C GLN A 290 2.03 23.39 -13.47
N ILE A 291 1.45 24.40 -12.85
CA ILE A 291 0.02 24.61 -12.82
C ILE A 291 -0.39 25.26 -14.13
N SER A 292 -1.13 24.54 -14.96
CA SER A 292 -1.74 25.08 -16.17
C SER A 292 -2.91 25.98 -15.83
N ARG A 293 -3.74 25.56 -14.88
CA ARG A 293 -4.85 26.36 -14.37
C ARG A 293 -5.25 25.93 -12.95
N LEU A 294 -5.49 26.91 -12.08
CA LEU A 294 -6.12 26.76 -10.77
C LEU A 294 -7.19 27.82 -10.63
N TYR A 295 -8.46 27.45 -10.40
CA TYR A 295 -9.56 28.38 -10.33
C TYR A 295 -10.60 27.97 -9.29
N PHE A 296 -11.24 28.97 -8.68
CA PHE A 296 -12.33 28.81 -7.71
C PHE A 296 -13.47 29.76 -8.06
N ASP A 297 -14.68 29.34 -7.73
CA ASP A 297 -15.91 30.11 -7.92
C ASP A 297 -16.06 30.65 -9.35
N ASN A 298 -16.10 29.72 -10.32
CA ASN A 298 -16.17 30.05 -11.75
C ASN A 298 -15.09 31.05 -12.22
N ALA A 299 -13.92 30.99 -11.60
CA ALA A 299 -12.77 31.88 -11.83
C ALA A 299 -12.97 33.34 -11.37
N GLU A 300 -14.00 33.65 -10.58
CA GLU A 300 -14.17 35.00 -10.02
C GLU A 300 -13.31 35.21 -8.78
N LEU A 301 -13.26 34.21 -7.87
CA LEU A 301 -12.45 34.29 -6.65
C LEU A 301 -10.96 34.12 -6.94
N LEU A 302 -10.62 33.17 -7.79
CA LEU A 302 -9.24 32.86 -8.22
C LEU A 302 -9.23 32.30 -9.65
N ASP A 303 -8.39 32.85 -10.53
CA ASP A 303 -8.07 32.32 -11.84
C ASP A 303 -6.56 32.44 -12.09
N LEU A 304 -5.83 31.44 -11.63
CA LEU A 304 -4.38 31.38 -11.74
C LEU A 304 -4.00 30.49 -12.92
N LYS A 305 -3.10 30.98 -13.77
CA LYS A 305 -2.66 30.27 -15.00
C LYS A 305 -1.14 30.26 -15.11
N ASN A 306 -0.61 29.17 -15.64
CA ASN A 306 0.80 29.04 -16.05
C ASN A 306 1.78 29.41 -14.93
N GLN A 307 1.66 28.78 -13.76
CA GLN A 307 2.54 29.00 -12.62
C GLN A 307 3.40 27.77 -12.35
N ASN A 308 4.68 28.00 -12.09
CA ASN A 308 5.60 26.98 -11.59
C ASN A 308 5.77 27.13 -10.09
N VAL A 309 5.46 26.09 -9.35
CA VAL A 309 5.55 26.07 -7.89
C VAL A 309 6.19 24.79 -7.38
N GLU A 310 6.91 24.91 -6.28
CA GLU A 310 7.33 23.79 -5.46
C GLU A 310 6.25 23.54 -4.41
N VAL A 311 5.74 22.29 -4.32
CA VAL A 311 4.82 21.87 -3.27
C VAL A 311 5.54 20.87 -2.38
N LYS A 312 5.60 21.15 -1.07
CA LYS A 312 6.15 20.25 -0.06
C LYS A 312 5.02 19.63 0.72
N LEU A 313 5.07 18.32 0.84
CA LEU A 313 4.11 17.51 1.59
C LEU A 313 4.83 16.83 2.76
N ASP A 314 4.27 16.93 3.95
CA ASP A 314 4.66 16.16 5.12
C ASP A 314 3.41 15.49 5.68
N TYR A 315 3.45 14.15 5.80
CA TYR A 315 2.33 13.35 6.29
C TYR A 315 2.74 12.39 7.42
N SER A 316 3.83 12.73 8.11
CA SER A 316 4.39 11.93 9.22
C SER A 316 3.47 11.86 10.44
N GLN A 317 2.68 12.91 10.68
CA GLN A 317 1.68 12.98 11.76
C GLN A 317 0.32 13.41 11.22
N ASN A 318 0.28 14.60 10.64
CA ASN A 318 -0.88 15.16 9.95
C ASN A 318 -0.44 15.55 8.55
N VAL A 319 -1.38 15.60 7.61
CA VAL A 319 -1.06 16.06 6.27
C VAL A 319 -0.83 17.58 6.28
N ASN A 320 0.41 17.97 6.02
CA ASN A 320 0.84 19.35 5.88
C ASN A 320 1.30 19.59 4.44
N ILE A 321 0.80 20.62 3.81
CA ILE A 321 1.21 21.06 2.48
C ILE A 321 1.74 22.47 2.57
N SER A 322 2.92 22.71 2.01
CA SER A 322 3.46 24.08 1.91
C SER A 322 3.84 24.43 0.47
N ILE A 323 3.54 25.65 0.08
CA ILE A 323 3.90 26.22 -1.22
C ILE A 323 4.70 27.51 -0.95
N PRO A 324 6.05 27.39 -0.93
CA PRO A 324 6.91 28.51 -0.52
C PRO A 324 6.75 29.75 -1.39
N GLN A 325 6.55 29.60 -2.70
CA GLN A 325 6.36 30.73 -3.62
C GLN A 325 5.14 31.58 -3.30
N TRP A 326 4.15 30.98 -2.62
CA TRP A 326 2.92 31.68 -2.22
C TRP A 326 2.89 32.00 -0.72
N ASN A 327 3.92 31.58 0.04
CA ASN A 327 3.93 31.62 1.51
C ASN A 327 2.69 30.96 2.12
N LEU A 328 2.20 29.89 1.48
CA LEU A 328 1.00 29.16 1.86
C LEU A 328 1.36 27.89 2.61
N ILE A 329 0.71 27.68 3.75
CA ILE A 329 0.76 26.45 4.54
C ILE A 329 -0.67 25.96 4.76
N LEU A 330 -0.93 24.70 4.44
CA LEU A 330 -2.18 23.99 4.68
C LEU A 330 -1.93 22.85 5.67
N ASN A 331 -2.77 22.73 6.68
CA ASN A 331 -2.73 21.64 7.66
C ASN A 331 -4.10 20.96 7.72
N PHE A 332 -4.09 19.61 7.63
CA PHE A 332 -5.27 18.75 7.63
C PHE A 332 -5.26 17.85 8.87
N LYS A 333 -5.45 18.41 10.05
CA LYS A 333 -5.56 17.65 11.31
C LYS A 333 -7.01 17.34 11.64
N ASP A 334 -7.75 18.38 12.01
CA ASP A 334 -9.16 18.32 12.44
C ASP A 334 -10.00 19.19 11.50
N GLY A 335 -9.90 18.94 10.18
CA GLY A 335 -10.41 19.80 9.13
C GLY A 335 -9.26 20.42 8.34
N LEU A 336 -9.48 21.59 7.72
CA LEU A 336 -8.48 22.33 6.97
C LEU A 336 -8.16 23.64 7.71
N GLU A 337 -6.87 23.83 8.01
CA GLU A 337 -6.31 25.13 8.40
C GLU A 337 -5.39 25.63 7.29
N ALA A 338 -5.56 26.86 6.85
CA ALA A 338 -4.70 27.51 5.87
C ALA A 338 -4.11 28.82 6.43
N ASN A 339 -2.80 28.95 6.30
CA ASN A 339 -2.07 30.19 6.62
C ASN A 339 -1.39 30.70 5.36
N LEU A 340 -1.69 31.92 5.00
CA LEU A 340 -1.16 32.61 3.84
C LEU A 340 -0.51 33.91 4.28
N ASN A 341 0.81 33.95 4.33
CA ASN A 341 1.57 35.15 4.68
C ASN A 341 1.88 35.94 3.41
N ASN A 342 1.71 37.25 3.46
CA ASN A 342 1.91 38.13 2.31
C ASN A 342 1.18 37.65 1.05
N PRO A 343 -0.15 37.60 1.02
CA PRO A 343 -0.97 37.01 -0.02
C PRO A 343 -0.92 37.72 -1.39
N LYS A 344 -0.09 38.74 -1.54
CA LYS A 344 -0.01 39.61 -2.73
C LYS A 344 0.02 38.84 -4.05
N ILE A 345 0.80 37.76 -4.10
CA ILE A 345 0.91 36.95 -5.31
C ILE A 345 -0.43 36.31 -5.65
N LEU A 346 -1.05 35.60 -4.71
CA LEU A 346 -2.33 34.92 -4.95
C LEU A 346 -3.45 35.94 -5.21
N PHE A 347 -3.50 37.03 -4.47
CA PHE A 347 -4.52 38.08 -4.66
C PHE A 347 -4.41 38.76 -6.03
N SER A 348 -3.22 38.79 -6.63
CA SER A 348 -3.05 39.32 -7.99
C SER A 348 -3.76 38.49 -9.05
N PHE A 349 -4.13 37.23 -8.74
CA PHE A 349 -4.89 36.35 -9.63
C PHE A 349 -6.38 36.30 -9.32
N SER A 350 -6.87 37.08 -8.36
CA SER A 350 -8.29 37.18 -8.02
C SER A 350 -8.97 38.31 -8.79
N PRO A 351 -9.87 38.04 -9.74
CA PRO A 351 -10.65 39.07 -10.41
C PRO A 351 -11.55 39.85 -9.45
N LEU A 352 -12.16 39.14 -8.47
CA LEU A 352 -13.00 39.76 -7.46
C LEU A 352 -12.22 40.76 -6.58
N LEU A 353 -11.10 40.33 -6.02
CA LEU A 353 -10.29 41.19 -5.16
C LEU A 353 -9.74 42.42 -5.91
N LYS A 354 -9.40 42.25 -7.21
CA LYS A 354 -9.03 43.38 -8.07
C LYS A 354 -10.17 44.38 -8.24
N LYS A 355 -11.40 43.91 -8.49
CA LYS A 355 -12.59 44.79 -8.58
C LYS A 355 -12.85 45.54 -7.30
N LEU A 356 -12.62 44.89 -6.13
CA LEU A 356 -12.76 45.49 -4.81
C LEU A 356 -11.59 46.41 -4.45
N GLY A 357 -10.59 46.56 -5.31
CA GLY A 357 -9.43 47.40 -5.02
C GLY A 357 -8.47 46.80 -3.99
N PHE A 358 -8.60 45.50 -3.68
CA PHE A 358 -7.74 44.84 -2.71
C PHE A 358 -6.31 44.69 -3.28
N ILE A 359 -5.31 45.14 -2.53
CA ILE A 359 -3.90 45.12 -2.97
C ILE A 359 -3.14 44.02 -2.29
N ASN A 360 -3.22 43.92 -0.97
CA ASN A 360 -2.46 42.98 -0.16
C ASN A 360 -3.03 42.88 1.26
N ALA A 361 -2.53 41.95 2.04
CA ALA A 361 -2.69 41.89 3.48
C ALA A 361 -1.39 41.37 4.11
N LYS A 362 -1.23 41.48 5.41
CA LYS A 362 -0.10 40.93 6.12
C LYS A 362 -0.19 39.39 6.11
N ASN A 363 -1.34 38.87 6.51
CA ASN A 363 -1.64 37.44 6.41
C ASN A 363 -3.14 37.18 6.28
N VAL A 364 -3.46 35.98 5.80
CA VAL A 364 -4.82 35.41 5.81
C VAL A 364 -4.76 34.07 6.53
N TYR A 365 -5.65 33.92 7.50
CA TYR A 365 -5.89 32.67 8.18
C TYR A 365 -7.28 32.14 7.81
N TYR A 366 -7.40 30.83 7.56
CA TYR A 366 -8.67 30.17 7.26
C TYR A 366 -8.73 28.85 7.99
N LYS A 367 -9.87 28.54 8.60
CA LYS A 367 -10.12 27.28 9.28
C LYS A 367 -11.52 26.78 9.02
N THR A 368 -11.64 25.48 8.67
CA THR A 368 -12.92 24.79 8.51
C THR A 368 -12.82 23.35 9.00
N LEU A 369 -13.92 22.84 9.55
CA LEU A 369 -14.05 21.44 9.94
C LEU A 369 -14.77 20.60 8.88
N ASN A 370 -15.71 21.20 8.15
CA ASN A 370 -16.62 20.50 7.24
C ASN A 370 -16.75 21.15 5.86
N PHE A 371 -15.95 22.18 5.55
CA PHE A 371 -15.96 23.00 4.32
C PHE A 371 -17.26 23.84 4.10
N GLU A 372 -18.30 23.61 4.88
CA GLU A 372 -19.55 24.40 4.84
C GLU A 372 -19.48 25.59 5.78
N ASP A 373 -18.97 25.36 7.00
CA ASP A 373 -18.77 26.37 8.03
C ASP A 373 -17.28 26.67 8.18
N PHE A 374 -16.89 27.93 8.24
CA PHE A 374 -15.51 28.35 8.36
C PHE A 374 -15.32 29.63 9.17
N ASN A 375 -14.11 29.78 9.69
CA ASN A 375 -13.59 31.02 10.23
C ASN A 375 -12.41 31.47 9.39
N ALA A 376 -12.38 32.73 9.00
CA ALA A 376 -11.24 33.34 8.32
C ALA A 376 -10.95 34.69 8.92
N SER A 377 -9.67 35.05 8.98
CA SER A 377 -9.24 36.41 9.34
C SER A 377 -8.25 36.94 8.31
N VAL A 378 -8.38 38.17 7.95
CA VAL A 378 -7.51 38.92 7.05
C VAL A 378 -6.91 40.05 7.83
N ASN A 379 -5.63 39.98 8.11
CA ASN A 379 -4.95 40.94 8.95
C ASN A 379 -4.20 42.02 8.13
N ASP A 380 -4.28 43.28 8.54
CA ASP A 380 -3.64 44.42 7.90
C ASP A 380 -3.90 44.44 6.38
N ALA A 381 -5.17 44.46 5.99
CA ALA A 381 -5.60 44.52 4.60
C ALA A 381 -5.46 45.93 3.99
N TYR A 382 -4.90 45.99 2.78
CA TYR A 382 -4.69 47.22 2.03
C TYR A 382 -5.59 47.25 0.81
N PHE A 383 -6.35 48.36 0.66
CA PHE A 383 -7.24 48.60 -0.47
C PHE A 383 -6.76 49.80 -1.30
N LYS A 384 -6.82 49.66 -2.63
CA LYS A 384 -6.67 50.81 -3.52
C LYS A 384 -8.01 51.52 -3.62
N ASN A 385 -8.11 52.72 -3.14
CA ASN A 385 -9.34 53.50 -3.23
C ASN A 385 -9.57 53.97 -4.66
N ASN A 386 -10.63 53.49 -5.30
CA ASN A 386 -11.15 54.06 -6.53
C ASN A 386 -12.40 54.96 -6.28
N LEU A 387 -12.83 55.06 -5.05
CA LEU A 387 -13.97 55.91 -4.64
C LEU A 387 -13.45 57.10 -3.84
N LEU A 388 -13.09 58.17 -4.54
CA LEU A 388 -12.89 59.47 -3.91
C LEU A 388 -14.24 60.01 -3.42
N ILE A 389 -14.57 59.69 -2.18
CA ILE A 389 -15.63 60.41 -1.47
C ILE A 389 -14.95 61.47 -0.60
N ASN A 390 -15.10 62.71 -1.02
CA ASN A 390 -14.69 63.90 -0.28
C ASN A 390 -13.20 64.14 0.02
N GLY A 391 -12.30 63.76 -0.85
CA GLY A 391 -10.88 64.15 -0.76
C GLY A 391 -10.11 63.63 0.46
N GLN A 392 -10.63 62.64 1.16
CA GLN A 392 -9.94 61.96 2.25
C GLN A 392 -9.26 60.69 1.77
N THR A 393 -8.08 60.46 2.27
CA THR A 393 -7.29 59.26 2.00
C THR A 393 -8.04 57.98 2.38
N PRO A 394 -7.83 56.90 1.61
CA PRO A 394 -8.51 55.64 1.81
C PRO A 394 -8.21 55.02 3.19
N TYR A 395 -9.07 54.08 3.60
CA TYR A 395 -8.81 53.20 4.75
C TYR A 395 -7.45 52.54 4.57
N GLU A 396 -6.48 52.97 5.39
CA GLU A 396 -5.10 52.60 5.15
C GLU A 396 -4.77 51.20 5.63
N ASN A 397 -5.40 50.73 6.69
CA ASN A 397 -5.24 49.34 7.20
C ASN A 397 -6.45 48.93 8.00
N ASP A 398 -7.09 47.84 7.66
CA ASP A 398 -8.07 47.22 8.51
C ASP A 398 -7.91 45.70 8.52
N SER A 399 -8.35 45.03 9.58
CA SER A 399 -8.38 43.60 9.70
C SER A 399 -9.82 43.10 9.75
N PHE A 400 -10.09 41.99 9.12
CA PHE A 400 -11.43 41.45 8.97
C PHE A 400 -11.49 40.05 9.55
N ASP A 401 -12.53 39.79 10.34
CA ASP A 401 -12.92 38.43 10.70
C ASP A 401 -14.18 38.03 9.93
N ILE A 402 -14.13 36.90 9.30
CA ILE A 402 -15.20 36.32 8.48
C ILE A 402 -15.59 34.99 9.10
N VAL A 403 -16.84 34.89 9.53
CA VAL A 403 -17.39 33.67 10.10
C VAL A 403 -18.57 33.22 9.26
N LYS A 404 -18.52 31.97 8.76
CA LYS A 404 -19.69 31.35 8.15
C LYS A 404 -20.13 30.18 9.02
N ASN A 405 -21.40 30.22 9.43
CA ASN A 405 -22.02 29.20 10.26
C ASN A 405 -23.47 28.99 9.82
N LYS A 406 -23.85 27.73 9.50
CA LYS A 406 -25.20 27.34 9.09
C LYS A 406 -25.79 28.22 7.99
N GLY A 407 -24.99 28.54 6.96
CA GLY A 407 -25.41 29.34 5.82
C GLY A 407 -25.42 30.87 6.07
N ILE A 408 -25.13 31.34 7.28
CA ILE A 408 -25.00 32.76 7.61
C ILE A 408 -23.51 33.12 7.60
N MET A 409 -23.16 34.14 6.82
CA MET A 409 -21.80 34.71 6.80
C MET A 409 -21.82 36.08 7.46
N GLU A 410 -20.96 36.24 8.44
CA GLU A 410 -20.76 37.54 9.16
C GLU A 410 -19.35 38.00 8.91
N ILE A 411 -19.21 39.32 8.62
CA ILE A 411 -17.93 39.98 8.40
C ILE A 411 -17.84 41.11 9.41
N HIS A 412 -16.79 41.10 10.21
CA HIS A 412 -16.51 42.13 11.21
C HIS A 412 -15.16 42.77 10.93
N THR A 413 -15.10 44.10 11.03
CA THR A 413 -13.82 44.82 11.05
C THR A 413 -13.30 44.87 12.47
N GLN A 414 -11.97 44.65 12.65
CA GLN A 414 -11.36 44.72 14.01
C GLN A 414 -11.37 46.15 14.61
N SER A 415 -11.51 47.15 13.77
CA SER A 415 -11.66 48.56 14.20
C SER A 415 -13.07 48.87 14.73
N ASP A 416 -14.01 47.93 14.79
CA ASP A 416 -15.42 48.09 15.14
C ASP A 416 -16.16 49.18 14.33
N THR A 417 -15.57 49.62 13.22
CA THR A 417 -16.13 50.71 12.40
C THR A 417 -17.18 50.25 11.39
N ALA A 418 -17.18 48.96 11.06
CA ALA A 418 -18.16 48.36 10.15
C ALA A 418 -18.38 46.87 10.43
N SER A 419 -19.60 46.41 10.27
CA SER A 419 -19.94 45.01 10.24
C SER A 419 -20.97 44.75 9.13
N ALA A 420 -20.89 43.57 8.50
CA ALA A 420 -21.85 43.11 7.51
C ALA A 420 -22.33 41.71 7.84
N LYS A 421 -23.64 41.46 7.69
CA LYS A 421 -24.24 40.13 7.81
C LYS A 421 -24.90 39.76 6.50
N ILE A 422 -24.45 38.68 5.92
CA ILE A 422 -24.97 38.16 4.66
C ILE A 422 -25.63 36.81 4.96
N SER A 423 -26.96 36.70 4.77
CA SER A 423 -27.65 35.42 4.83
C SER A 423 -27.87 34.91 3.39
N SER A 424 -27.39 33.74 3.08
CA SER A 424 -27.83 33.03 1.87
C SER A 424 -29.14 32.34 2.19
N ASP A 425 -30.27 32.95 1.91
CA ASP A 425 -31.50 32.22 1.80
C ASP A 425 -31.32 31.29 0.57
N ASN A 426 -31.17 29.99 0.80
CA ASN A 426 -31.32 28.98 -0.23
C ASN A 426 -32.76 29.04 -0.75
N LYS A 427 -32.99 29.91 -1.71
CA LYS A 427 -34.08 29.71 -2.66
C LYS A 427 -33.48 29.09 -3.90
N GLU A 428 -33.94 27.85 -4.17
CA GLU A 428 -33.71 27.09 -5.38
C GLU A 428 -33.75 27.94 -6.66
#